data_fedd9f3f949ca2b79ec4ad53860aae50
#
_entry.id   fedd9f3f949ca2b79ec4ad53860aae50
#
_cell.length_a   1.000
_cell.length_b   1.000
_cell.length_c   1.000
_cell.angle_alpha   90.00
_cell.angle_beta   90.00
_cell.angle_gamma   90.00
#
_symmetry.space_group_name_H-M   'P 1'
#
loop_
_entity.id
_entity.type
_entity.pdbx_description
1 polymer ?
#
loop_
_entity_poly.entity_id
_entity_poly.type
_entity_poly.pdbx_seq_one_letter_code
_entity_poly.pdbx_strand_id
1 'polypeptide(L)'
;MRTIFLIFAILWGIFPTTHGQTATDRKQDTFRMEADRFLTAMPSGLQDRQTEAILKAIKGDTAELAAVRASRNTAPLRTELVNALQITPSLRLYTPVKKNQSPLPLLIYLHGGGWTFGSINSCARFCQTLAATGNVIVLAVDYRLAPEHPFPDGLEDCIRAVKLARKKALEWGSSPELVSIGGDSAGGNLALSATLSFLQESTSPIRSLLLFYPVVSAWNDASPSWNTYQKGAALDGPLMEAFNQAYTCGQAQHPFISPSLCPDSLLSRLPRMLLVAAERDILCDQGKAFTDHVKRLGVTAHREVLPGTVHLFITVPGQDTAFRHAVSLAEDFLRP
;
A
#
# COMPACT_ATOMS: atom_id res chain seq x y z
N MET A 1 85.91 4.18 22.06
CA MET A 1 84.67 4.88 22.34
C MET A 1 83.73 4.64 21.17
N ARG A 2 82.76 3.77 21.33
CA ARG A 2 81.72 3.49 20.26
C ARG A 2 80.38 4.00 20.76
N THR A 3 79.85 5.00 20.09
CA THR A 3 78.61 5.63 20.42
C THR A 3 77.47 4.83 19.73
N ILE A 4 76.55 4.26 20.51
CA ILE A 4 75.40 3.53 20.04
C ILE A 4 74.24 4.51 19.92
N PHE A 5 73.72 4.72 18.69
CA PHE A 5 72.47 5.42 18.42
C PHE A 5 71.29 4.47 18.56
N LEU A 6 70.43 4.71 19.58
CA LEU A 6 69.12 4.07 19.69
C LEU A 6 68.11 4.80 18.80
N ILE A 7 67.55 4.12 17.81
CA ILE A 7 66.44 4.62 16.98
C ILE A 7 65.15 4.17 17.65
N PHE A 8 64.35 5.13 18.17
CA PHE A 8 62.98 4.88 18.63
C PHE A 8 62.06 4.85 17.42
N ALA A 9 61.55 3.66 17.05
CA ALA A 9 60.45 3.54 16.08
C ALA A 9 59.12 3.82 16.80
N ILE A 10 58.47 4.94 16.43
CA ILE A 10 57.11 5.25 16.89
C ILE A 10 56.14 4.45 16.00
N LEU A 11 55.60 3.37 16.56
CA LEU A 11 54.47 2.63 15.97
C LEU A 11 53.18 3.47 16.14
N TRP A 12 52.75 4.10 15.08
CA TRP A 12 51.41 4.63 14.99
C TRP A 12 50.44 3.46 14.86
N GLY A 13 49.77 3.11 15.94
CA GLY A 13 48.65 2.19 15.92
C GLY A 13 47.47 2.82 15.19
N ILE A 14 47.17 2.29 13.99
CA ILE A 14 45.93 2.57 13.31
C ILE A 14 44.82 1.85 14.08
N PHE A 15 44.15 2.57 14.99
CA PHE A 15 42.88 2.10 15.55
C PHE A 15 41.84 2.17 14.43
N PRO A 16 41.13 1.06 14.12
CA PRO A 16 39.99 1.16 13.22
C PRO A 16 38.94 2.05 13.87
N THR A 17 38.63 3.20 13.27
CA THR A 17 37.49 4.01 13.64
C THR A 17 36.25 3.19 13.43
N THR A 18 35.68 2.63 14.49
CA THR A 18 34.32 2.10 14.47
C THR A 18 33.38 3.26 14.14
N HIS A 19 32.96 3.36 12.89
CA HIS A 19 31.89 4.27 12.50
C HIS A 19 30.67 3.86 13.31
N GLY A 20 30.29 4.67 14.29
CA GLY A 20 29.07 4.46 15.06
C GLY A 20 27.88 4.44 14.09
N GLN A 21 27.07 3.39 14.12
CA GLN A 21 25.84 3.28 13.31
C GLN A 21 25.00 4.52 13.48
N THR A 22 24.62 5.13 12.36
CA THR A 22 23.71 6.29 12.36
C THR A 22 22.30 5.86 12.80
N ALA A 23 21.48 6.83 13.20
CA ALA A 23 20.07 6.55 13.52
C ALA A 23 19.32 5.96 12.31
N THR A 24 19.72 6.36 11.09
CA THR A 24 19.17 5.84 9.82
C THR A 24 19.54 4.39 9.61
N ASP A 25 20.82 4.00 9.83
CA ASP A 25 21.27 2.62 9.69
C ASP A 25 20.55 1.69 10.68
N ARG A 26 20.41 2.12 11.94
CA ARG A 26 19.67 1.35 12.97
C ARG A 26 18.20 1.16 12.62
N LYS A 27 17.55 2.15 11.99
CA LYS A 27 16.17 2.05 11.54
C LYS A 27 16.03 1.04 10.40
N GLN A 28 16.97 1.04 9.44
CA GLN A 28 17.00 0.09 8.33
C GLN A 28 17.22 -1.34 8.81
N ASP A 29 18.15 -1.54 9.74
CA ASP A 29 18.38 -2.84 10.37
C ASP A 29 17.10 -3.35 11.08
N THR A 30 16.37 -2.45 11.77
CA THR A 30 15.11 -2.81 12.43
C THR A 30 14.05 -3.24 11.42
N PHE A 31 13.90 -2.54 10.29
CA PHE A 31 12.96 -2.93 9.23
C PHE A 31 13.24 -4.35 8.73
N ARG A 32 14.50 -4.64 8.43
CA ARG A 32 14.92 -5.95 7.94
C ARG A 32 14.67 -7.05 8.99
N MET A 33 15.06 -6.83 10.24
CA MET A 33 14.86 -7.78 11.32
C MET A 33 13.37 -8.10 11.57
N GLU A 34 12.51 -7.08 11.55
CA GLU A 34 11.06 -7.27 11.68
C GLU A 34 10.49 -8.06 10.50
N ALA A 35 10.91 -7.73 9.28
CA ALA A 35 10.47 -8.43 8.07
C ALA A 35 10.94 -9.90 8.04
N ASP A 36 12.17 -10.21 8.48
CA ASP A 36 12.67 -11.58 8.54
C ASP A 36 11.92 -12.41 9.61
N ARG A 37 11.59 -11.81 10.76
CA ARG A 37 10.72 -12.46 11.77
C ARG A 37 9.32 -12.69 11.22
N PHE A 38 8.75 -11.71 10.52
CA PHE A 38 7.45 -11.81 9.91
C PHE A 38 7.40 -12.97 8.90
N LEU A 39 8.40 -13.08 8.01
CA LEU A 39 8.49 -14.18 7.04
C LEU A 39 8.64 -15.54 7.73
N THR A 40 9.46 -15.62 8.79
CA THR A 40 9.65 -16.85 9.57
C THR A 40 8.37 -17.29 10.29
N ALA A 41 7.53 -16.33 10.71
CA ALA A 41 6.27 -16.60 11.39
C ALA A 41 5.11 -16.96 10.42
N MET A 42 5.30 -16.76 9.12
CA MET A 42 4.27 -17.12 8.12
C MET A 42 4.08 -18.64 8.08
N PRO A 43 2.83 -19.14 8.14
CA PRO A 43 2.57 -20.57 8.04
C PRO A 43 3.09 -21.16 6.73
N SER A 44 3.82 -22.25 6.81
CA SER A 44 4.33 -22.96 5.63
C SER A 44 3.20 -23.30 4.65
N GLY A 45 3.42 -23.07 3.35
CA GLY A 45 2.45 -23.34 2.28
C GLY A 45 1.20 -22.45 2.33
N LEU A 46 1.22 -21.34 3.10
CA LEU A 46 0.07 -20.43 3.19
C LEU A 46 -0.32 -19.88 1.82
N GLN A 47 0.65 -19.40 1.05
CA GLN A 47 0.40 -18.78 -0.25
C GLN A 47 -0.01 -19.81 -1.30
N ASP A 48 0.54 -21.03 -1.23
CA ASP A 48 0.12 -22.14 -2.12
C ASP A 48 -1.35 -22.48 -1.91
N ARG A 49 -1.80 -22.62 -0.63
CA ARG A 49 -3.22 -22.85 -0.30
C ARG A 49 -4.12 -21.71 -0.75
N GLN A 50 -3.66 -20.46 -0.64
CA GLN A 50 -4.42 -19.31 -1.12
C GLN A 50 -4.54 -19.28 -2.64
N THR A 51 -3.45 -19.61 -3.34
CA THR A 51 -3.42 -19.76 -4.80
C THR A 51 -4.43 -20.83 -5.24
N GLU A 52 -4.40 -22.01 -4.60
CA GLU A 52 -5.32 -23.10 -4.90
C GLU A 52 -6.78 -22.70 -4.66
N ALA A 53 -7.08 -22.03 -3.55
CA ALA A 53 -8.43 -21.57 -3.22
C ALA A 53 -8.97 -20.59 -4.28
N ILE A 54 -8.12 -19.67 -4.79
CA ILE A 54 -8.52 -18.77 -5.87
C ILE A 54 -8.77 -19.53 -7.16
N LEU A 55 -7.87 -20.43 -7.55
CA LEU A 55 -8.00 -21.19 -8.79
C LEU A 55 -9.22 -22.11 -8.79
N LYS A 56 -9.61 -22.69 -7.63
CA LYS A 56 -10.86 -23.42 -7.46
C LYS A 56 -12.07 -22.49 -7.60
N ALA A 57 -12.02 -21.31 -6.97
CA ALA A 57 -13.11 -20.34 -7.02
C ALA A 57 -13.37 -19.81 -8.45
N ILE A 58 -12.33 -19.59 -9.26
CA ILE A 58 -12.46 -19.25 -10.69
C ILE A 58 -13.23 -20.35 -11.46
N LYS A 59 -13.14 -21.60 -11.03
CA LYS A 59 -13.87 -22.75 -11.62
C LYS A 59 -15.26 -22.98 -11.01
N GLY A 60 -15.68 -22.12 -10.08
CA GLY A 60 -17.01 -22.16 -9.43
C GLY A 60 -17.02 -22.79 -8.03
N ASP A 61 -15.92 -23.35 -7.53
CA ASP A 61 -15.82 -23.85 -6.15
C ASP A 61 -15.25 -22.76 -5.23
N THR A 62 -16.12 -22.02 -4.57
CA THR A 62 -15.76 -20.86 -3.74
C THR A 62 -15.57 -21.20 -2.25
N ALA A 63 -15.76 -22.44 -1.83
CA ALA A 63 -15.79 -22.81 -0.41
C ALA A 63 -14.47 -22.49 0.32
N GLU A 64 -13.32 -22.88 -0.25
CA GLU A 64 -12.02 -22.60 0.35
C GLU A 64 -11.67 -21.10 0.35
N LEU A 65 -12.02 -20.39 -0.73
CA LEU A 65 -11.82 -18.95 -0.80
C LEU A 65 -12.66 -18.21 0.26
N ALA A 66 -13.91 -18.62 0.47
CA ALA A 66 -14.76 -18.08 1.53
C ALA A 66 -14.16 -18.33 2.93
N ALA A 67 -13.60 -19.51 3.19
CA ALA A 67 -12.91 -19.81 4.44
C ALA A 67 -11.65 -18.91 4.64
N VAL A 68 -10.84 -18.68 3.59
CA VAL A 68 -9.70 -17.77 3.63
C VAL A 68 -10.16 -16.36 3.94
N ARG A 69 -11.20 -15.84 3.28
CA ARG A 69 -11.77 -14.52 3.54
C ARG A 69 -12.27 -14.38 4.98
N ALA A 70 -13.00 -15.38 5.49
CA ALA A 70 -13.49 -15.39 6.87
C ALA A 70 -12.36 -15.36 7.89
N SER A 71 -11.29 -16.11 7.69
CA SER A 71 -10.12 -16.14 8.58
C SER A 71 -9.37 -14.80 8.67
N ARG A 72 -9.47 -13.97 7.64
CA ARG A 72 -8.84 -12.64 7.55
C ARG A 72 -9.77 -11.50 7.97
N ASN A 73 -11.06 -11.75 8.08
CA ASN A 73 -12.06 -10.75 8.42
C ASN A 73 -12.27 -10.65 9.93
N THR A 74 -11.21 -10.39 10.68
CA THR A 74 -11.27 -10.22 12.14
C THR A 74 -11.76 -8.82 12.50
N ALA A 75 -12.60 -8.73 13.53
CA ALA A 75 -13.07 -7.43 14.01
C ALA A 75 -11.88 -6.57 14.49
N PRO A 76 -11.80 -5.30 14.11
CA PRO A 76 -10.72 -4.42 14.52
C PRO A 76 -10.80 -4.14 16.02
N LEU A 77 -9.64 -3.97 16.66
CA LEU A 77 -9.57 -3.47 18.03
C LEU A 77 -10.18 -2.07 18.09
N ARG A 78 -11.03 -1.82 19.11
CA ARG A 78 -11.58 -0.48 19.34
C ARG A 78 -10.54 0.41 20.02
N THR A 79 -10.55 1.69 19.71
CA THR A 79 -9.75 2.71 20.37
C THR A 79 -10.63 3.88 20.78
N GLU A 80 -10.36 4.47 21.95
CA GLU A 80 -11.05 5.67 22.43
C GLU A 80 -10.64 6.94 21.67
N LEU A 81 -9.60 6.88 20.84
CA LEU A 81 -9.09 8.02 20.09
C LEU A 81 -9.88 8.29 18.79
N VAL A 82 -10.68 7.34 18.34
CA VAL A 82 -11.35 7.38 17.03
C VAL A 82 -12.80 6.90 17.15
N ASN A 83 -13.73 7.68 16.59
CA ASN A 83 -15.07 7.24 16.34
C ASN A 83 -15.12 6.46 15.03
N ALA A 84 -15.53 5.20 15.09
CA ALA A 84 -15.71 4.34 13.91
C ALA A 84 -17.22 4.17 13.65
N LEU A 85 -17.74 4.84 12.61
CA LEU A 85 -19.14 4.82 12.24
C LEU A 85 -19.36 3.99 10.98
N GLN A 86 -20.18 2.95 11.06
CA GLN A 86 -20.63 2.20 9.88
C GLN A 86 -21.68 3.03 9.15
N ILE A 87 -21.32 3.56 7.96
CA ILE A 87 -22.21 4.39 7.12
C ILE A 87 -23.17 3.50 6.33
N THR A 88 -22.63 2.44 5.71
CA THR A 88 -23.34 1.37 5.02
C THR A 88 -22.64 0.04 5.32
N PRO A 89 -23.17 -1.13 4.94
CA PRO A 89 -22.45 -2.39 5.10
C PRO A 89 -21.04 -2.37 4.49
N SER A 90 -20.82 -1.59 3.41
CA SER A 90 -19.55 -1.50 2.67
C SER A 90 -18.73 -0.24 2.95
N LEU A 91 -19.16 0.65 3.86
CA LEU A 91 -18.47 1.93 4.12
C LEU A 91 -18.37 2.19 5.62
N ARG A 92 -17.15 2.40 6.10
CA ARG A 92 -16.88 2.78 7.50
C ARG A 92 -16.06 4.05 7.57
N LEU A 93 -16.59 5.04 8.31
CA LEU A 93 -15.95 6.32 8.55
C LEU A 93 -15.21 6.30 9.89
N TYR A 94 -13.93 6.69 9.87
CA TYR A 94 -13.11 6.88 11.04
C TYR A 94 -12.84 8.37 11.23
N THR A 95 -13.34 8.94 12.32
CA THR A 95 -13.13 10.35 12.67
C THR A 95 -12.37 10.46 13.98
N PRO A 96 -11.35 11.33 14.08
CA PRO A 96 -10.65 11.53 15.34
C PRO A 96 -11.59 12.12 16.40
N VAL A 97 -11.47 11.67 17.65
CA VAL A 97 -12.19 12.26 18.78
C VAL A 97 -11.68 13.68 19.04
N LYS A 98 -10.36 13.87 19.00
CA LYS A 98 -9.72 15.19 19.11
C LYS A 98 -9.19 15.61 17.75
N LYS A 99 -9.66 16.73 17.22
CA LYS A 99 -9.22 17.32 15.96
C LYS A 99 -8.19 18.39 16.21
N ASN A 100 -7.10 18.39 15.45
CA ASN A 100 -6.03 19.40 15.54
C ASN A 100 -6.33 20.62 14.67
N GLN A 101 -7.20 20.50 13.67
CA GLN A 101 -7.64 21.56 12.76
C GLN A 101 -9.03 21.29 12.19
N SER A 102 -9.60 22.24 11.46
CA SER A 102 -10.88 22.08 10.73
C SER A 102 -10.91 23.03 9.53
N PRO A 103 -11.32 22.57 8.32
CA PRO A 103 -11.71 21.19 7.99
C PRO A 103 -10.52 20.25 7.96
N LEU A 104 -10.74 18.94 8.20
CA LEU A 104 -9.72 17.89 8.09
C LEU A 104 -9.63 17.33 6.67
N PRO A 105 -8.46 16.92 6.18
CA PRO A 105 -8.34 16.05 5.00
C PRO A 105 -9.19 14.78 5.16
N LEU A 106 -9.79 14.31 4.07
CA LEU A 106 -10.54 13.06 4.00
C LEU A 106 -9.81 12.09 3.06
N LEU A 107 -9.33 10.99 3.59
CA LEU A 107 -8.76 9.89 2.83
C LEU A 107 -9.82 8.81 2.60
N ILE A 108 -10.11 8.50 1.35
CA ILE A 108 -10.83 7.28 0.96
C ILE A 108 -9.78 6.18 0.86
N TYR A 109 -9.90 5.13 1.69
CA TYR A 109 -8.94 4.05 1.75
C TYR A 109 -9.51 2.74 1.24
N LEU A 110 -8.79 2.14 0.28
CA LEU A 110 -9.12 0.90 -0.39
C LEU A 110 -8.15 -0.18 0.09
N HIS A 111 -8.69 -1.26 0.66
CA HIS A 111 -7.86 -2.34 1.20
C HIS A 111 -7.18 -3.15 0.11
N GLY A 112 -6.04 -3.76 0.43
CA GLY A 112 -5.36 -4.74 -0.41
C GLY A 112 -5.98 -6.13 -0.35
N GLY A 113 -5.31 -7.08 -0.98
CA GLY A 113 -5.71 -8.49 -0.99
C GLY A 113 -5.98 -9.05 -2.39
N GLY A 114 -5.28 -8.52 -3.42
CA GLY A 114 -5.33 -9.04 -4.78
C GLY A 114 -6.73 -9.02 -5.39
N TRP A 115 -7.56 -8.05 -5.03
CA TRP A 115 -8.98 -7.93 -5.44
C TRP A 115 -9.85 -9.13 -5.05
N THR A 116 -9.28 -10.18 -4.41
CA THR A 116 -9.98 -11.42 -4.03
C THR A 116 -10.11 -11.61 -2.52
N PHE A 117 -9.27 -10.98 -1.74
CA PHE A 117 -9.27 -11.01 -0.28
C PHE A 117 -9.51 -9.61 0.30
N GLY A 118 -9.55 -9.55 1.63
CA GLY A 118 -9.64 -8.30 2.36
C GLY A 118 -11.06 -7.86 2.63
N SER A 119 -11.15 -6.81 3.44
CA SER A 119 -12.39 -6.15 3.85
C SER A 119 -12.05 -4.83 4.56
N ILE A 120 -13.06 -4.05 4.92
CA ILE A 120 -12.87 -2.87 5.79
C ILE A 120 -12.26 -3.23 7.16
N ASN A 121 -12.32 -4.49 7.59
CA ASN A 121 -11.67 -4.92 8.82
C ASN A 121 -10.18 -5.17 8.63
N SER A 122 -9.74 -5.66 7.47
CA SER A 122 -8.33 -5.90 7.19
C SER A 122 -7.49 -4.62 7.14
N CYS A 123 -8.06 -3.49 6.72
CA CYS A 123 -7.39 -2.19 6.72
C CYS A 123 -7.66 -1.34 7.98
N ALA A 124 -8.47 -1.84 8.91
CA ALA A 124 -8.91 -1.06 10.07
C ALA A 124 -7.74 -0.57 10.95
N ARG A 125 -6.68 -1.38 11.10
CA ARG A 125 -5.47 -0.97 11.83
C ARG A 125 -4.89 0.32 11.27
N PHE A 126 -4.68 0.41 9.97
CA PHE A 126 -4.15 1.61 9.32
C PHE A 126 -5.12 2.79 9.43
N CYS A 127 -6.39 2.57 9.09
CA CYS A 127 -7.41 3.61 9.12
C CYS A 127 -7.58 4.24 10.51
N GLN A 128 -7.63 3.41 11.56
CA GLN A 128 -7.73 3.88 12.94
C GLN A 128 -6.47 4.61 13.40
N THR A 129 -5.28 4.05 13.10
CA THR A 129 -4.02 4.67 13.52
C THR A 129 -3.83 6.02 12.85
N LEU A 130 -4.14 6.14 11.56
CA LEU A 130 -4.05 7.41 10.84
C LEU A 130 -5.09 8.42 11.36
N ALA A 131 -6.34 8.01 11.58
CA ALA A 131 -7.35 8.91 12.15
C ALA A 131 -7.00 9.34 13.59
N ALA A 132 -6.40 8.46 14.41
CA ALA A 132 -5.99 8.77 15.78
C ALA A 132 -4.94 9.88 15.90
N THR A 133 -4.24 10.24 14.82
CA THR A 133 -3.33 11.40 14.80
C THR A 133 -4.06 12.74 15.00
N GLY A 134 -5.38 12.78 14.78
CA GLY A 134 -6.18 13.99 14.88
C GLY A 134 -6.18 14.88 13.65
N ASN A 135 -5.48 14.48 12.59
CA ASN A 135 -5.22 15.29 11.40
C ASN A 135 -5.92 14.80 10.12
N VAL A 136 -6.54 13.62 10.14
CA VAL A 136 -7.14 13.00 8.96
C VAL A 136 -8.43 12.27 9.32
N ILE A 137 -9.45 12.40 8.49
CA ILE A 137 -10.64 11.55 8.48
C ILE A 137 -10.41 10.43 7.45
N VAL A 138 -10.79 9.19 7.76
CA VAL A 138 -10.61 8.07 6.83
C VAL A 138 -11.95 7.39 6.56
N LEU A 139 -12.28 7.25 5.27
CA LEU A 139 -13.41 6.44 4.81
C LEU A 139 -12.87 5.12 4.22
N ALA A 140 -13.03 4.02 4.93
CA ALA A 140 -12.71 2.69 4.42
C ALA A 140 -13.84 2.14 3.56
N VAL A 141 -13.47 1.50 2.45
CA VAL A 141 -14.39 0.95 1.45
C VAL A 141 -14.23 -0.55 1.34
N ASP A 142 -15.34 -1.27 1.45
CA ASP A 142 -15.47 -2.72 1.20
C ASP A 142 -16.03 -2.89 -0.20
N TYR A 143 -15.14 -2.94 -1.19
CA TYR A 143 -15.51 -3.10 -2.60
C TYR A 143 -15.76 -4.57 -2.93
N ARG A 144 -16.57 -4.84 -3.95
CA ARG A 144 -16.86 -6.20 -4.42
C ARG A 144 -15.60 -6.91 -4.89
N LEU A 145 -15.49 -8.21 -4.55
CA LEU A 145 -14.29 -9.01 -4.76
C LEU A 145 -14.44 -10.01 -5.91
N ALA A 146 -13.36 -10.21 -6.64
CA ALA A 146 -13.21 -11.30 -7.60
C ALA A 146 -12.99 -12.65 -6.88
N PRO A 147 -13.27 -13.79 -7.52
CA PRO A 147 -13.74 -13.95 -8.90
C PRO A 147 -15.25 -13.72 -9.09
N GLU A 148 -16.05 -13.63 -8.00
CA GLU A 148 -17.53 -13.46 -8.09
C GLU A 148 -17.89 -12.13 -8.74
N HIS A 149 -17.05 -11.09 -8.53
CA HIS A 149 -17.18 -9.74 -9.05
C HIS A 149 -15.85 -9.26 -9.64
N PRO A 150 -15.50 -9.72 -10.85
CA PRO A 150 -14.26 -9.33 -11.51
C PRO A 150 -14.32 -7.86 -11.97
N PHE A 151 -13.26 -7.38 -12.64
CA PHE A 151 -13.28 -6.07 -13.28
C PHE A 151 -14.52 -5.92 -14.20
N PRO A 152 -15.27 -4.78 -14.13
CA PRO A 152 -14.94 -3.54 -13.37
C PRO A 152 -15.66 -3.39 -12.03
N ASP A 153 -16.32 -4.40 -11.49
CA ASP A 153 -17.25 -4.28 -10.35
C ASP A 153 -16.66 -3.54 -9.14
N GLY A 154 -15.48 -3.97 -8.66
CA GLY A 154 -14.81 -3.33 -7.53
C GLY A 154 -14.39 -1.89 -7.83
N LEU A 155 -13.99 -1.58 -9.06
CA LEU A 155 -13.65 -0.23 -9.50
C LEU A 155 -14.88 0.71 -9.44
N GLU A 156 -16.03 0.23 -9.90
CA GLU A 156 -17.28 1.01 -9.84
C GLU A 156 -17.70 1.32 -8.39
N ASP A 157 -17.49 0.37 -7.45
CA ASP A 157 -17.75 0.61 -6.03
C ASP A 157 -16.85 1.74 -5.50
N CYS A 158 -15.57 1.75 -5.87
CA CYS A 158 -14.63 2.80 -5.51
C CYS A 158 -15.03 4.16 -6.09
N ILE A 159 -15.45 4.23 -7.35
CA ILE A 159 -15.96 5.45 -7.98
C ILE A 159 -17.20 5.97 -7.25
N ARG A 160 -18.13 5.07 -6.88
CA ARG A 160 -19.32 5.45 -6.09
C ARG A 160 -18.94 6.00 -4.71
N ALA A 161 -17.95 5.38 -4.05
CA ALA A 161 -17.46 5.87 -2.75
C ALA A 161 -16.84 7.27 -2.85
N VAL A 162 -16.09 7.58 -3.91
CA VAL A 162 -15.55 8.94 -4.16
C VAL A 162 -16.67 9.95 -4.34
N LYS A 163 -17.67 9.64 -5.17
CA LYS A 163 -18.83 10.54 -5.40
C LYS A 163 -19.58 10.83 -4.09
N LEU A 164 -19.79 9.80 -3.26
CA LEU A 164 -20.42 9.94 -1.95
C LEU A 164 -19.58 10.75 -0.97
N ALA A 165 -18.28 10.46 -0.88
CA ALA A 165 -17.37 11.15 0.03
C ALA A 165 -17.31 12.65 -0.25
N ARG A 166 -17.23 13.06 -1.52
CA ARG A 166 -17.29 14.48 -1.89
C ARG A 166 -18.63 15.14 -1.50
N LYS A 167 -19.75 14.46 -1.76
CA LYS A 167 -21.07 14.95 -1.39
C LYS A 167 -21.23 15.14 0.13
N LYS A 168 -20.60 14.27 0.92
CA LYS A 168 -20.75 14.24 2.38
C LYS A 168 -19.56 14.89 3.12
N ALA A 169 -18.56 15.40 2.43
CA ALA A 169 -17.33 15.91 3.04
C ALA A 169 -17.60 16.94 4.14
N LEU A 170 -18.44 17.94 3.88
CA LEU A 170 -18.78 18.97 4.87
C LEU A 170 -19.50 18.40 6.10
N GLU A 171 -20.42 17.46 5.91
CA GLU A 171 -21.14 16.78 6.99
C GLU A 171 -20.17 16.00 7.90
N TRP A 172 -19.11 15.44 7.32
CA TRP A 172 -18.12 14.67 8.07
C TRP A 172 -16.98 15.52 8.67
N GLY A 173 -16.99 16.84 8.42
CA GLY A 173 -15.98 17.77 8.94
C GLY A 173 -14.73 17.89 8.08
N SER A 174 -14.88 17.61 6.79
CA SER A 174 -13.89 17.82 5.73
C SER A 174 -14.40 18.85 4.71
N SER A 175 -13.76 18.93 3.55
CA SER A 175 -14.18 19.74 2.39
C SER A 175 -14.05 18.88 1.11
N PRO A 176 -14.90 19.08 0.09
CA PRO A 176 -14.77 18.38 -1.20
C PRO A 176 -13.39 18.53 -1.86
N GLU A 177 -12.69 19.63 -1.61
CA GLU A 177 -11.35 19.93 -2.15
C GLU A 177 -10.24 19.19 -1.39
N LEU A 178 -10.54 18.67 -0.19
CA LEU A 178 -9.60 17.94 0.66
C LEU A 178 -9.74 16.42 0.55
N VAL A 179 -10.52 15.93 -0.43
CA VAL A 179 -10.72 14.49 -0.66
C VAL A 179 -9.53 13.92 -1.39
N SER A 180 -8.87 12.97 -0.77
CA SER A 180 -7.80 12.14 -1.32
C SER A 180 -8.23 10.68 -1.39
N ILE A 181 -7.59 9.89 -2.24
CA ILE A 181 -7.81 8.44 -2.32
C ILE A 181 -6.49 7.70 -2.17
N GLY A 182 -6.53 6.52 -1.60
CA GLY A 182 -5.35 5.69 -1.44
C GLY A 182 -5.69 4.25 -1.11
N GLY A 183 -4.67 3.43 -1.05
CA GLY A 183 -4.81 2.02 -0.71
C GLY A 183 -3.50 1.28 -0.79
N ASP A 184 -3.54 0.02 -0.41
CA ASP A 184 -2.41 -0.88 -0.45
C ASP A 184 -2.59 -1.97 -1.51
N SER A 185 -1.53 -2.32 -2.25
CA SER A 185 -1.53 -3.43 -3.23
C SER A 185 -2.64 -3.26 -4.28
N ALA A 186 -3.58 -4.19 -4.37
CA ALA A 186 -4.78 -4.11 -5.21
C ALA A 186 -5.64 -2.87 -4.90
N GLY A 187 -5.72 -2.43 -3.64
CA GLY A 187 -6.41 -1.19 -3.27
C GLY A 187 -5.70 0.05 -3.82
N GLY A 188 -4.37 0.04 -3.87
CA GLY A 188 -3.57 1.08 -4.54
C GLY A 188 -3.82 1.11 -6.05
N ASN A 189 -3.98 -0.04 -6.68
CA ASN A 189 -4.39 -0.17 -8.07
C ASN A 189 -5.77 0.47 -8.31
N LEU A 190 -6.77 0.09 -7.50
CA LEU A 190 -8.12 0.65 -7.61
C LEU A 190 -8.15 2.17 -7.38
N ALA A 191 -7.30 2.70 -6.48
CA ALA A 191 -7.18 4.13 -6.25
C ALA A 191 -6.66 4.89 -7.49
N LEU A 192 -5.63 4.34 -8.14
CA LEU A 192 -5.13 4.85 -9.43
C LEU A 192 -6.21 4.78 -10.50
N SER A 193 -6.83 3.61 -10.67
CA SER A 193 -7.83 3.35 -11.71
C SER A 193 -9.07 4.23 -11.55
N ALA A 194 -9.56 4.41 -10.33
CA ALA A 194 -10.67 5.32 -10.05
C ALA A 194 -10.31 6.78 -10.38
N THR A 195 -9.09 7.22 -10.02
CA THR A 195 -8.62 8.57 -10.35
C THR A 195 -8.54 8.78 -11.87
N LEU A 196 -7.96 7.82 -12.59
CA LEU A 196 -7.83 7.86 -14.05
C LEU A 196 -9.20 7.85 -14.74
N SER A 197 -10.18 7.10 -14.22
CA SER A 197 -11.55 7.10 -14.72
C SER A 197 -12.19 8.49 -14.62
N PHE A 198 -12.05 9.20 -13.49
CA PHE A 198 -12.53 10.57 -13.36
C PHE A 198 -11.80 11.54 -14.31
N LEU A 199 -10.50 11.38 -14.49
CA LEU A 199 -9.71 12.20 -15.40
C LEU A 199 -10.12 11.98 -16.86
N GLN A 200 -10.50 10.76 -17.24
CA GLN A 200 -11.05 10.46 -18.57
C GLN A 200 -12.39 11.16 -18.79
N GLU A 201 -13.25 11.27 -17.77
CA GLU A 201 -14.48 12.04 -17.79
C GLU A 201 -14.25 13.56 -17.68
N SER A 202 -13.00 14.02 -17.79
CA SER A 202 -12.58 15.42 -17.66
C SER A 202 -12.94 16.05 -16.30
N THR A 203 -13.07 15.23 -15.26
CA THR A 203 -13.26 15.67 -13.88
C THR A 203 -12.04 15.38 -13.04
N SER A 204 -11.79 16.14 -11.98
CA SER A 204 -10.67 15.93 -11.05
C SER A 204 -11.15 16.05 -9.59
N PRO A 205 -11.89 15.04 -9.09
CA PRO A 205 -12.44 15.10 -7.75
C PRO A 205 -11.44 14.73 -6.65
N ILE A 206 -10.22 14.32 -7.01
CA ILE A 206 -9.20 13.77 -6.13
C ILE A 206 -8.06 14.77 -5.98
N ARG A 207 -7.76 15.15 -4.72
CA ARG A 207 -6.66 16.06 -4.37
C ARG A 207 -5.29 15.39 -4.47
N SER A 208 -5.19 14.15 -3.97
CA SER A 208 -3.92 13.42 -3.95
C SER A 208 -4.11 11.90 -3.87
N LEU A 209 -3.07 11.17 -4.27
CA LEU A 209 -2.99 9.70 -4.27
C LEU A 209 -1.98 9.21 -3.24
N LEU A 210 -2.42 8.38 -2.28
CA LEU A 210 -1.57 7.71 -1.29
C LEU A 210 -1.52 6.22 -1.59
N LEU A 211 -0.37 5.70 -2.02
CA LEU A 211 -0.24 4.37 -2.55
C LEU A 211 0.81 3.58 -1.77
N PHE A 212 0.43 2.42 -1.23
CA PHE A 212 1.36 1.50 -0.60
C PHE A 212 1.56 0.28 -1.51
N TYR A 213 2.79 0.06 -1.96
CA TYR A 213 3.18 -1.06 -2.84
C TYR A 213 2.09 -1.43 -3.88
N PRO A 214 1.60 -0.46 -4.68
CA PRO A 214 0.45 -0.68 -5.56
C PRO A 214 0.79 -1.62 -6.72
N VAL A 215 -0.23 -2.35 -7.20
CA VAL A 215 -0.15 -2.98 -8.52
C VAL A 215 -0.38 -1.92 -9.59
N VAL A 216 0.56 -1.77 -10.52
CA VAL A 216 0.42 -0.86 -11.67
C VAL A 216 0.39 -1.59 -13.01
N SER A 217 0.76 -2.88 -12.99
CA SER A 217 0.69 -3.81 -14.12
C SER A 217 0.18 -5.16 -13.61
N ALA A 218 -0.93 -5.66 -14.15
CA ALA A 218 -1.56 -6.91 -13.72
C ALA A 218 -1.01 -8.13 -14.46
N TRP A 219 0.32 -8.24 -14.56
CA TRP A 219 1.05 -9.39 -15.11
C TRP A 219 2.46 -9.48 -14.55
N ASN A 220 3.12 -10.61 -14.80
CA ASN A 220 4.55 -10.78 -14.55
C ASN A 220 5.34 -9.90 -15.56
N ASP A 221 5.95 -8.84 -15.07
CA ASP A 221 6.70 -7.87 -15.89
C ASP A 221 8.17 -8.27 -16.11
N ALA A 222 8.55 -9.45 -15.59
CA ALA A 222 9.93 -9.97 -15.63
C ALA A 222 11.00 -9.00 -15.09
N SER A 223 10.60 -8.03 -14.27
CA SER A 223 11.51 -7.08 -13.64
C SER A 223 12.50 -7.77 -12.69
N PRO A 224 13.64 -7.14 -12.36
CA PRO A 224 14.59 -7.67 -11.38
C PRO A 224 13.94 -8.00 -10.03
N SER A 225 13.05 -7.15 -9.53
CA SER A 225 12.33 -7.40 -8.26
C SER A 225 11.39 -8.60 -8.38
N TRP A 226 10.67 -8.75 -9.50
CA TRP A 226 9.85 -9.93 -9.74
C TRP A 226 10.69 -11.21 -9.71
N ASN A 227 11.76 -11.25 -10.50
CA ASN A 227 12.64 -12.42 -10.59
C ASN A 227 13.29 -12.78 -9.26
N THR A 228 13.65 -11.77 -8.45
CA THR A 228 14.35 -11.97 -7.17
C THR A 228 13.39 -12.41 -6.06
N TYR A 229 12.19 -11.81 -6.00
CA TYR A 229 11.29 -11.93 -4.85
C TYR A 229 10.02 -12.74 -5.12
N GLN A 230 9.92 -13.41 -6.27
CA GLN A 230 8.75 -14.19 -6.66
C GLN A 230 8.44 -15.39 -5.74
N LYS A 231 9.28 -15.67 -4.74
CA LYS A 231 9.04 -16.72 -3.74
C LYS A 231 9.60 -16.33 -2.38
N GLY A 232 8.75 -16.47 -1.35
CA GLY A 232 9.16 -16.30 0.05
C GLY A 232 9.32 -14.86 0.51
N ALA A 233 8.78 -13.88 -0.21
CA ALA A 233 8.82 -12.45 0.14
C ALA A 233 7.44 -11.87 0.48
N ALA A 234 6.55 -12.66 1.07
CA ALA A 234 5.19 -12.32 1.52
C ALA A 234 4.16 -12.11 0.40
N LEU A 235 4.58 -11.90 -0.85
CA LEU A 235 3.73 -11.95 -2.04
C LEU A 235 4.46 -12.77 -3.11
N ASP A 236 4.08 -14.04 -3.23
CA ASP A 236 4.69 -14.94 -4.21
C ASP A 236 4.09 -14.75 -5.60
N GLY A 237 4.92 -14.95 -6.64
CA GLY A 237 4.54 -14.82 -8.04
C GLY A 237 3.30 -15.64 -8.41
N PRO A 238 3.22 -16.95 -8.09
CA PRO A 238 2.04 -17.76 -8.39
C PRO A 238 0.75 -17.25 -7.74
N LEU A 239 0.82 -16.70 -6.51
CA LEU A 239 -0.33 -16.08 -5.86
C LEU A 239 -0.76 -14.81 -6.59
N MET A 240 0.21 -13.97 -6.99
CA MET A 240 -0.10 -12.76 -7.76
C MET A 240 -0.72 -13.09 -9.12
N GLU A 241 -0.24 -14.13 -9.79
CA GLU A 241 -0.81 -14.60 -11.06
C GLU A 241 -2.25 -15.10 -10.89
N ALA A 242 -2.55 -15.82 -9.79
CA ALA A 242 -3.92 -16.25 -9.48
C ALA A 242 -4.85 -15.05 -9.22
N PHE A 243 -4.38 -14.02 -8.50
CA PHE A 243 -5.10 -12.76 -8.33
C PHE A 243 -5.39 -12.09 -9.67
N ASN A 244 -4.39 -11.96 -10.53
CA ASN A 244 -4.55 -11.39 -11.86
C ASN A 244 -5.59 -12.16 -12.67
N GLN A 245 -5.53 -13.50 -12.67
CA GLN A 245 -6.49 -14.34 -13.39
C GLN A 245 -7.91 -14.13 -12.89
N ALA A 246 -8.12 -14.09 -11.55
CA ALA A 246 -9.44 -13.89 -10.96
C ALA A 246 -10.04 -12.53 -11.28
N TYR A 247 -9.23 -11.45 -11.23
CA TYR A 247 -9.73 -10.08 -11.37
C TYR A 247 -9.87 -9.65 -12.82
N THR A 248 -8.88 -9.99 -13.68
CA THR A 248 -8.81 -9.42 -15.04
C THR A 248 -9.70 -10.12 -16.05
N CYS A 249 -10.07 -11.38 -15.82
CA CYS A 249 -10.79 -12.22 -16.80
C CYS A 249 -10.17 -12.14 -18.21
N GLY A 250 -8.83 -12.18 -18.30
CA GLY A 250 -8.09 -12.10 -19.55
C GLY A 250 -7.87 -10.68 -20.10
N GLN A 251 -8.34 -9.64 -19.41
CA GLN A 251 -8.23 -8.24 -19.84
C GLN A 251 -7.06 -7.49 -19.17
N ALA A 252 -5.97 -8.16 -18.81
CA ALA A 252 -4.85 -7.56 -18.09
C ALA A 252 -4.26 -6.30 -18.77
N GLN A 253 -4.40 -6.19 -20.09
CA GLN A 253 -3.94 -5.03 -20.87
C GLN A 253 -4.92 -3.82 -20.84
N HIS A 254 -6.06 -3.95 -20.15
CA HIS A 254 -6.99 -2.81 -20.03
C HIS A 254 -6.36 -1.70 -19.15
N PRO A 255 -6.36 -0.41 -19.60
CA PRO A 255 -5.67 0.68 -18.88
C PRO A 255 -6.14 0.88 -17.43
N PHE A 256 -7.40 0.57 -17.11
CA PHE A 256 -7.93 0.66 -15.74
C PHE A 256 -7.74 -0.62 -14.91
N ILE A 257 -7.17 -1.66 -15.49
CA ILE A 257 -6.63 -2.80 -14.76
C ILE A 257 -5.13 -2.59 -14.53
N SER A 258 -4.46 -2.10 -15.56
CA SER A 258 -3.01 -1.85 -15.56
C SER A 258 -2.72 -0.38 -15.87
N PRO A 259 -2.76 0.49 -14.84
CA PRO A 259 -2.55 1.93 -14.99
C PRO A 259 -1.25 2.33 -15.71
N SER A 260 -0.24 1.47 -15.70
CA SER A 260 1.01 1.68 -16.47
C SER A 260 0.80 1.79 -17.98
N LEU A 261 -0.34 1.32 -18.51
CA LEU A 261 -0.70 1.36 -19.93
C LEU A 261 -1.61 2.54 -20.29
N CYS A 262 -1.98 3.38 -19.33
CA CYS A 262 -2.76 4.57 -19.65
C CYS A 262 -1.95 5.52 -20.55
N PRO A 263 -2.61 6.21 -21.49
CA PRO A 263 -1.96 7.21 -22.34
C PRO A 263 -1.31 8.33 -21.51
N ASP A 264 -0.16 8.83 -21.96
CA ASP A 264 0.59 9.93 -21.32
C ASP A 264 -0.28 11.18 -21.11
N SER A 265 -1.17 11.47 -22.04
CA SER A 265 -2.14 12.59 -21.96
C SER A 265 -3.10 12.46 -20.76
N LEU A 266 -3.36 11.25 -20.28
CA LEU A 266 -4.15 10.99 -19.09
C LEU A 266 -3.26 10.92 -17.84
N LEU A 267 -2.13 10.24 -17.91
CA LEU A 267 -1.17 10.12 -16.81
C LEU A 267 -0.60 11.46 -16.37
N SER A 268 -0.35 12.40 -17.30
CA SER A 268 0.16 13.75 -16.98
C SER A 268 -0.81 14.60 -16.14
N ARG A 269 -2.08 14.18 -16.06
CA ARG A 269 -3.12 14.87 -15.29
C ARG A 269 -3.34 14.28 -13.89
N LEU A 270 -2.58 13.24 -13.51
CA LEU A 270 -2.66 12.68 -12.16
C LEU A 270 -2.38 13.75 -11.10
N PRO A 271 -3.11 13.76 -9.99
CA PRO A 271 -2.82 14.65 -8.88
C PRO A 271 -1.48 14.27 -8.22
N ARG A 272 -0.99 15.11 -7.30
CA ARG A 272 0.20 14.77 -6.51
C ARG A 272 0.06 13.39 -5.88
N MET A 273 1.15 12.61 -5.85
CA MET A 273 1.12 11.25 -5.34
C MET A 273 2.33 10.91 -4.47
N LEU A 274 2.06 10.09 -3.44
CA LEU A 274 3.07 9.41 -2.64
C LEU A 274 2.92 7.90 -2.84
N LEU A 275 4.00 7.24 -3.27
CA LEU A 275 4.11 5.79 -3.37
C LEU A 275 5.12 5.30 -2.34
N VAL A 276 4.69 4.48 -1.38
CA VAL A 276 5.56 3.84 -0.40
C VAL A 276 5.72 2.36 -0.77
N ALA A 277 6.93 1.96 -1.13
CA ALA A 277 7.25 0.62 -1.61
C ALA A 277 7.96 -0.21 -0.55
N ALA A 278 7.75 -1.52 -0.56
CA ALA A 278 8.63 -2.47 0.09
C ALA A 278 9.84 -2.77 -0.80
N GLU A 279 11.04 -2.90 -0.23
CA GLU A 279 12.23 -3.19 -1.02
C GLU A 279 12.19 -4.63 -1.57
N ARG A 280 11.82 -5.59 -0.72
CA ARG A 280 11.76 -7.02 -1.05
C ARG A 280 10.34 -7.41 -1.48
N ASP A 281 9.92 -6.93 -2.64
CA ASP A 281 8.57 -7.11 -3.17
C ASP A 281 8.61 -7.22 -4.70
N ILE A 282 7.86 -8.15 -5.26
CA ILE A 282 7.73 -8.31 -6.72
C ILE A 282 7.22 -7.03 -7.40
N LEU A 283 6.46 -6.19 -6.69
CA LEU A 283 5.87 -4.95 -7.21
C LEU A 283 6.82 -3.74 -7.11
N CYS A 284 8.02 -3.91 -6.54
CA CYS A 284 8.93 -2.80 -6.26
C CYS A 284 9.36 -2.07 -7.54
N ASP A 285 9.81 -2.81 -8.55
CA ASP A 285 10.33 -2.22 -9.79
C ASP A 285 9.24 -1.68 -10.69
N GLN A 286 8.08 -2.33 -10.79
CA GLN A 286 6.95 -1.77 -11.55
C GLN A 286 6.47 -0.45 -10.93
N GLY A 287 6.41 -0.35 -9.59
CA GLY A 287 6.11 0.90 -8.89
C GLY A 287 7.15 1.99 -9.15
N LYS A 288 8.45 1.62 -9.25
CA LYS A 288 9.52 2.53 -9.63
C LYS A 288 9.34 3.05 -11.06
N ALA A 289 9.17 2.14 -12.02
CA ALA A 289 9.02 2.48 -13.43
C ALA A 289 7.82 3.41 -13.65
N PHE A 290 6.67 3.12 -13.01
CA PHE A 290 5.49 3.96 -13.06
C PHE A 290 5.74 5.36 -12.47
N THR A 291 6.35 5.44 -11.28
CA THR A 291 6.62 6.73 -10.63
C THR A 291 7.58 7.59 -11.46
N ASP A 292 8.63 6.97 -12.01
CA ASP A 292 9.60 7.68 -12.85
C ASP A 292 8.95 8.15 -14.17
N HIS A 293 8.02 7.36 -14.71
CA HIS A 293 7.27 7.73 -15.92
C HIS A 293 6.40 8.96 -15.67
N VAL A 294 5.53 8.94 -14.67
CA VAL A 294 4.63 10.07 -14.40
C VAL A 294 5.39 11.33 -13.98
N LYS A 295 6.55 11.21 -13.32
CA LYS A 295 7.45 12.35 -13.05
C LYS A 295 7.94 13.01 -14.35
N ARG A 296 8.35 12.21 -15.35
CA ARG A 296 8.74 12.77 -16.66
C ARG A 296 7.61 13.50 -17.36
N LEU A 297 6.36 13.13 -17.06
CA LEU A 297 5.16 13.81 -17.58
C LEU A 297 4.78 15.07 -16.77
N GLY A 298 5.57 15.44 -15.76
CA GLY A 298 5.35 16.64 -14.94
C GLY A 298 4.48 16.44 -13.68
N VAL A 299 4.09 15.21 -13.36
CA VAL A 299 3.32 14.92 -12.14
C VAL A 299 4.20 15.06 -10.91
N THR A 300 3.71 15.76 -9.88
CA THR A 300 4.36 15.80 -8.57
C THR A 300 4.22 14.45 -7.87
N ALA A 301 5.19 13.56 -8.08
CA ALA A 301 5.19 12.22 -7.52
C ALA A 301 6.42 12.01 -6.62
N HIS A 302 6.21 11.46 -5.44
CA HIS A 302 7.27 11.01 -4.55
C HIS A 302 7.19 9.50 -4.37
N ARG A 303 8.35 8.83 -4.36
CA ARG A 303 8.46 7.41 -4.03
C ARG A 303 9.42 7.23 -2.88
N GLU A 304 8.94 6.59 -1.82
CA GLU A 304 9.72 6.14 -0.68
C GLU A 304 9.86 4.62 -0.72
N VAL A 305 11.06 4.11 -0.55
CA VAL A 305 11.32 2.67 -0.42
C VAL A 305 11.68 2.39 1.03
N LEU A 306 10.99 1.46 1.66
CA LEU A 306 11.33 1.03 3.02
C LEU A 306 12.35 -0.12 2.97
N PRO A 307 13.62 0.13 3.34
CA PRO A 307 14.69 -0.84 3.16
C PRO A 307 14.47 -2.13 3.96
N GLY A 308 14.71 -3.28 3.34
CA GLY A 308 14.61 -4.59 3.99
C GLY A 308 13.17 -5.07 4.25
N THR A 309 12.13 -4.24 4.04
CA THR A 309 10.75 -4.62 4.25
C THR A 309 10.23 -5.56 3.15
N VAL A 310 9.18 -6.30 3.46
CA VAL A 310 8.42 -7.12 2.51
C VAL A 310 6.99 -6.61 2.38
N HIS A 311 6.26 -7.12 1.39
CA HIS A 311 4.84 -6.83 1.19
C HIS A 311 4.04 -6.95 2.50
N LEU A 312 2.83 -6.38 2.58
CA LEU A 312 1.89 -6.46 3.72
C LEU A 312 2.24 -5.63 4.97
N PHE A 313 3.27 -4.78 4.99
CA PHE A 313 3.63 -4.01 6.20
C PHE A 313 2.52 -3.05 6.69
N ILE A 314 1.55 -2.68 5.84
CA ILE A 314 0.38 -1.89 6.23
C ILE A 314 -0.72 -2.76 6.85
N THR A 315 -0.98 -3.92 6.26
CA THR A 315 -2.18 -4.73 6.56
C THR A 315 -1.95 -5.74 7.67
N VAL A 316 -0.79 -6.40 7.68
CA VAL A 316 -0.51 -7.51 8.59
C VAL A 316 0.49 -7.08 9.66
N PRO A 317 0.20 -7.27 10.98
CA PRO A 317 1.17 -7.01 12.05
C PRO A 317 2.47 -7.81 11.90
N GLY A 318 3.57 -7.26 12.43
CA GLY A 318 4.88 -7.93 12.43
C GLY A 318 6.01 -7.12 11.79
N GLN A 319 5.68 -6.08 11.01
CA GLN A 319 6.61 -5.07 10.50
C GLN A 319 6.24 -3.69 11.09
N ASP A 320 6.21 -3.61 12.43
CA ASP A 320 5.57 -2.49 13.14
C ASP A 320 6.33 -1.17 13.01
N THR A 321 7.64 -1.20 12.87
CA THR A 321 8.44 0.02 12.64
C THR A 321 8.20 0.57 11.24
N ALA A 322 8.10 -0.30 10.22
CA ALA A 322 7.71 0.09 8.86
C ALA A 322 6.28 0.65 8.82
N PHE A 323 5.34 -0.01 9.51
CA PHE A 323 3.96 0.44 9.63
C PHE A 323 3.88 1.85 10.22
N ARG A 324 4.51 2.11 11.38
CA ARG A 324 4.50 3.44 12.01
C ARG A 324 5.12 4.51 11.12
N HIS A 325 6.21 4.17 10.44
CA HIS A 325 6.84 5.10 9.50
C HIS A 325 5.92 5.43 8.32
N ALA A 326 5.27 4.43 7.76
CA ALA A 326 4.31 4.61 6.67
C ALA A 326 3.10 5.46 7.09
N VAL A 327 2.60 5.31 8.33
CA VAL A 327 1.56 6.17 8.89
C VAL A 327 2.03 7.62 9.01
N SER A 328 3.25 7.86 9.48
CA SER A 328 3.83 9.21 9.56
C SER A 328 3.95 9.86 8.18
N LEU A 329 4.46 9.12 7.19
CA LEU A 329 4.53 9.59 5.80
C LEU A 329 3.15 9.94 5.22
N ALA A 330 2.14 9.10 5.52
CA ALA A 330 0.77 9.32 5.09
C ALA A 330 0.18 10.59 5.72
N GLU A 331 0.36 10.77 7.02
CA GLU A 331 -0.10 11.95 7.75
C GLU A 331 0.53 13.23 7.17
N ASP A 332 1.85 13.26 7.01
CA ASP A 332 2.58 14.42 6.47
C ASP A 332 2.16 14.73 5.03
N PHE A 333 1.99 13.69 4.21
CA PHE A 333 1.56 13.84 2.81
C PHE A 333 0.13 14.37 2.69
N LEU A 334 -0.78 13.98 3.57
CA LEU A 334 -2.19 14.38 3.49
C LEU A 334 -2.47 15.78 4.04
N ARG A 335 -1.54 16.40 4.77
CA ARG A 335 -1.70 17.77 5.25
C ARG A 335 -2.00 18.75 4.10
N PRO A 336 -2.81 19.80 4.35
CA PRO A 336 -3.19 20.81 3.36
C PRO A 336 -2.04 21.51 2.69
#